data_626456e2fe45989cc9dd8a721b3c57f7
#
_entry.id   626456e2fe45989cc9dd8a721b3c57f7
#
_cell.length_a   1.000
_cell.length_b   1.000
_cell.length_c   1.000
_cell.angle_alpha   90.00
_cell.angle_beta   90.00
_cell.angle_gamma   90.00
#
_symmetry.space_group_name_H-M   'P 1'
#
loop_
_entity.id
_entity.type
_entity.pdbx_description
1 polymer ?
#
loop_
_entity_poly.entity_id
_entity_poly.type
_entity_poly.pdbx_seq_one_letter_code
_entity_poly.pdbx_strand_id
1 'polypeptide(L)'
;VGEKNMNTPVRDDAWLDRMYNNRALVPEHATHFANWRAASAQTRATQRVFQDVAYGTGLNESLDIFPAQAPDAPVVVFIHGGYWRSLDKSDHSFVAPTFTQQGACVVVPNYALCPVVTIPQIVLQMVKCLAWVARNIHRFGADARRLSVIGHSAGGHLATMLLTCDWPTYGQDLPPQLVRKVMSLSGLYELESVRATPFLTDSLRLTEADAVRCSPAWLRAPQDAVLYTVAGAAESDEFVRHNSLMQQAWGPQIVPVSETQAGLNHFSILEALVEPGLRVNQLALQLLKA
;
A
#
# COMPACT_ATOMS: atom_id res chain seq x y z
N VAL A 1 5.16 -23.81 40.18
CA VAL A 1 5.42 -22.36 40.10
C VAL A 1 6.41 -22.20 38.96
N GLY A 2 5.92 -22.00 37.74
CA GLY A 2 6.73 -21.80 36.53
C GLY A 2 7.08 -20.32 36.44
N GLU A 3 8.36 -20.01 36.42
CA GLU A 3 8.87 -18.68 36.10
C GLU A 3 8.43 -18.30 34.67
N LYS A 4 7.54 -17.31 34.60
CA LYS A 4 7.28 -16.62 33.35
C LYS A 4 8.56 -15.86 32.98
N ASN A 5 9.25 -16.31 31.92
CA ASN A 5 10.33 -15.60 31.29
C ASN A 5 9.80 -14.23 30.85
N MET A 6 10.03 -13.21 31.65
CA MET A 6 9.68 -11.81 31.36
C MET A 6 10.85 -11.15 30.65
N ASN A 7 10.95 -11.39 29.35
CA ASN A 7 11.78 -10.56 28.47
C ASN A 7 10.96 -10.11 27.26
N THR A 8 9.72 -9.64 27.49
CA THR A 8 9.05 -8.83 26.50
C THR A 8 9.73 -7.46 26.52
N PRO A 9 10.36 -6.99 25.45
CA PRO A 9 10.99 -5.68 25.45
C PRO A 9 9.98 -4.63 25.86
N VAL A 10 10.38 -3.75 26.77
CA VAL A 10 9.57 -2.60 27.15
C VAL A 10 9.41 -1.73 25.91
N ARG A 11 8.19 -1.54 25.45
CA ARG A 11 7.86 -0.69 24.29
C ARG A 11 7.81 0.77 24.74
N ASP A 12 8.96 1.29 25.16
CA ASP A 12 9.12 2.70 25.47
C ASP A 12 9.27 3.56 24.20
N ASP A 13 9.23 4.86 24.36
CA ASP A 13 9.34 5.85 23.28
C ASP A 13 10.59 5.64 22.42
N ALA A 14 11.72 5.36 23.04
CA ALA A 14 12.98 5.13 22.34
C ALA A 14 12.96 3.83 21.53
N TRP A 15 12.27 2.80 22.03
CA TRP A 15 12.08 1.56 21.32
C TRP A 15 11.15 1.77 20.11
N LEU A 16 10.02 2.48 20.30
CA LEU A 16 9.08 2.81 19.22
C LEU A 16 9.78 3.61 18.10
N ASP A 17 10.53 4.66 18.46
CA ASP A 17 11.28 5.44 17.48
C ASP A 17 12.27 4.58 16.69
N ARG A 18 13.00 3.67 17.35
CA ARG A 18 13.90 2.76 16.62
C ARG A 18 13.16 1.80 15.71
N MET A 19 12.01 1.27 16.12
CA MET A 19 11.27 0.29 15.33
C MET A 19 10.57 0.90 14.11
N TYR A 20 10.13 2.15 14.20
CA TYR A 20 9.36 2.79 13.13
C TYR A 20 10.17 3.79 12.28
N ASN A 21 11.39 4.19 12.69
CA ASN A 21 12.20 5.14 11.92
C ASN A 21 13.01 4.44 10.82
N ASN A 22 12.31 4.04 9.75
CA ASN A 22 12.93 3.34 8.62
C ASN A 22 14.07 4.12 7.96
N ARG A 23 14.00 5.48 7.98
CA ARG A 23 15.08 6.31 7.41
C ARG A 23 16.35 6.24 8.25
N ALA A 24 16.23 6.10 9.56
CA ALA A 24 17.38 5.90 10.44
C ALA A 24 17.94 4.46 10.34
N LEU A 25 17.06 3.49 10.14
CA LEU A 25 17.44 2.07 9.97
C LEU A 25 18.14 1.79 8.63
N VAL A 26 17.85 2.60 7.61
CA VAL A 26 18.46 2.50 6.26
C VAL A 26 19.13 3.83 5.91
N PRO A 27 20.40 4.03 6.30
CA PRO A 27 21.12 5.29 6.07
C PRO A 27 21.14 5.71 4.59
N GLU A 28 21.16 4.75 3.67
CA GLU A 28 21.14 4.96 2.22
C GLU A 28 19.75 5.25 1.64
N HIS A 29 18.71 5.45 2.45
CA HIS A 29 17.33 5.72 1.99
C HIS A 29 17.24 6.86 0.98
N ALA A 30 18.11 7.87 1.09
CA ALA A 30 18.14 8.99 0.14
C ALA A 30 18.50 8.55 -1.28
N THR A 31 19.36 7.53 -1.40
CA THR A 31 19.75 6.91 -2.69
C THR A 31 18.56 6.18 -3.30
N HIS A 32 17.83 5.38 -2.51
CA HIS A 32 16.59 4.73 -2.97
C HIS A 32 15.61 5.76 -3.52
N PHE A 33 15.35 6.85 -2.80
CA PHE A 33 14.43 7.89 -3.26
C PHE A 33 14.91 8.60 -4.52
N ALA A 34 16.21 8.86 -4.66
CA ALA A 34 16.79 9.46 -5.86
C ALA A 34 16.60 8.52 -7.07
N ASN A 35 16.86 7.22 -6.89
CA ASN A 35 16.70 6.20 -7.93
C ASN A 35 15.22 6.08 -8.36
N TRP A 36 14.27 6.05 -7.41
CA TRP A 36 12.84 5.99 -7.72
C TRP A 36 12.38 7.21 -8.52
N ARG A 37 12.80 8.42 -8.14
CA ARG A 37 12.49 9.65 -8.88
C ARG A 37 13.04 9.63 -10.30
N ALA A 38 14.30 9.25 -10.45
CA ALA A 38 14.95 9.16 -11.75
C ALA A 38 14.27 8.13 -12.66
N ALA A 39 14.03 6.91 -12.16
CA ALA A 39 13.34 5.85 -12.87
C ALA A 39 11.88 6.22 -13.20
N SER A 40 11.18 6.93 -12.28
CA SER A 40 9.83 7.41 -12.52
C SER A 40 9.78 8.50 -13.59
N ALA A 41 10.71 9.43 -13.58
CA ALA A 41 10.83 10.45 -14.65
C ALA A 41 11.08 9.79 -16.02
N GLN A 42 11.98 8.83 -16.06
CA GLN A 42 12.27 8.04 -17.28
C GLN A 42 11.03 7.27 -17.75
N THR A 43 10.28 6.65 -16.86
CA THR A 43 9.03 5.93 -17.19
C THR A 43 8.01 6.87 -17.82
N ARG A 44 7.79 8.04 -17.23
CA ARG A 44 6.85 9.05 -17.79
C ARG A 44 7.31 9.63 -19.12
N ALA A 45 8.61 9.71 -19.35
CA ALA A 45 9.17 10.18 -20.61
C ALA A 45 9.08 9.16 -21.76
N THR A 46 9.05 7.86 -21.44
CA THR A 46 9.14 6.78 -22.44
C THR A 46 7.85 5.99 -22.64
N GLN A 47 6.93 6.04 -21.68
CA GLN A 47 5.64 5.35 -21.79
C GLN A 47 4.49 6.34 -22.03
N ARG A 48 3.47 5.87 -22.69
CA ARG A 48 2.20 6.61 -22.77
C ARG A 48 1.62 6.73 -21.37
N VAL A 49 1.32 7.96 -20.94
CA VAL A 49 0.75 8.24 -19.62
C VAL A 49 -0.23 9.40 -19.72
N PHE A 50 -1.32 9.31 -18.98
CA PHE A 50 -2.23 10.42 -18.68
C PHE A 50 -1.90 10.86 -17.26
N GLN A 51 -1.29 12.02 -17.11
CA GLN A 51 -0.88 12.57 -15.83
C GLN A 51 -1.97 13.46 -15.24
N ASP A 52 -2.00 13.53 -13.91
CA ASP A 52 -2.83 14.46 -13.13
C ASP A 52 -4.34 14.36 -13.44
N VAL A 53 -4.81 13.17 -13.77
CA VAL A 53 -6.24 12.94 -13.97
C VAL A 53 -6.96 13.05 -12.62
N ALA A 54 -7.86 14.03 -12.49
CA ALA A 54 -8.59 14.25 -11.25
C ALA A 54 -9.59 13.12 -10.96
N TYR A 55 -9.52 12.53 -9.77
CA TYR A 55 -10.54 11.63 -9.26
C TYR A 55 -11.49 12.32 -8.26
N GLY A 56 -11.19 13.56 -7.91
CA GLY A 56 -11.98 14.40 -7.05
C GLY A 56 -11.57 15.87 -7.14
N THR A 57 -12.13 16.69 -6.26
CA THR A 57 -11.87 18.14 -6.20
C THR A 57 -11.02 18.54 -4.99
N GLY A 58 -10.66 17.57 -4.15
CA GLY A 58 -9.85 17.81 -2.96
C GLY A 58 -8.37 17.92 -3.27
N LEU A 59 -7.60 18.27 -2.26
CA LEU A 59 -6.16 18.40 -2.35
C LEU A 59 -5.53 17.05 -2.72
N ASN A 60 -4.66 17.04 -3.74
CA ASN A 60 -3.97 15.87 -4.27
C ASN A 60 -4.91 14.73 -4.73
N GLU A 61 -6.17 14.99 -4.99
CA GLU A 61 -7.10 14.01 -5.55
C GLU A 61 -6.89 13.85 -7.07
N SER A 62 -5.70 13.44 -7.45
CA SER A 62 -5.30 13.15 -8.82
C SER A 62 -4.58 11.81 -8.92
N LEU A 63 -4.52 11.25 -10.12
CA LEU A 63 -3.85 9.99 -10.40
C LEU A 63 -3.18 10.03 -11.78
N ASP A 64 -2.15 9.22 -11.96
CA ASP A 64 -1.54 8.97 -13.27
C ASP A 64 -2.01 7.62 -13.81
N ILE A 65 -2.30 7.54 -15.10
CA ILE A 65 -2.77 6.32 -15.77
C ILE A 65 -1.81 5.96 -16.89
N PHE A 66 -1.24 4.77 -16.80
CA PHE A 66 -0.47 4.11 -17.86
C PHE A 66 -1.41 3.10 -18.54
N PRO A 67 -2.00 3.44 -19.70
CA PRO A 67 -3.03 2.63 -20.32
C PRO A 67 -2.46 1.33 -20.89
N ALA A 68 -3.28 0.29 -20.91
CA ALA A 68 -2.94 -0.93 -21.62
C ALA A 68 -3.01 -0.74 -23.14
N GLN A 69 -2.36 -1.64 -23.87
CA GLN A 69 -2.42 -1.66 -25.33
C GLN A 69 -3.66 -2.39 -25.88
N ALA A 70 -4.09 -3.42 -25.15
CA ALA A 70 -5.26 -4.23 -25.53
C ALA A 70 -6.51 -3.77 -24.75
N PRO A 71 -7.72 -3.93 -25.30
CA PRO A 71 -8.97 -3.67 -24.58
C PRO A 71 -9.18 -4.68 -23.45
N ASP A 72 -10.07 -4.33 -22.52
CA ASP A 72 -10.46 -5.14 -21.36
C ASP A 72 -9.28 -5.62 -20.51
N ALA A 73 -8.22 -4.82 -20.45
CA ALA A 73 -7.01 -5.12 -19.72
C ALA A 73 -7.26 -5.16 -18.20
N PRO A 74 -6.51 -5.99 -17.45
CA PRO A 74 -6.54 -5.92 -15.99
C PRO A 74 -6.00 -4.58 -15.49
N VAL A 75 -6.43 -4.18 -14.30
CA VAL A 75 -6.03 -2.93 -13.66
C VAL A 75 -5.14 -3.21 -12.46
N VAL A 76 -4.03 -2.52 -12.37
CA VAL A 76 -3.21 -2.46 -11.16
C VAL A 76 -3.23 -1.04 -10.62
N VAL A 77 -3.68 -0.86 -9.38
CA VAL A 77 -3.57 0.41 -8.66
C VAL A 77 -2.40 0.29 -7.69
N PHE A 78 -1.40 1.17 -7.83
CA PHE A 78 -0.26 1.21 -6.91
C PHE A 78 -0.35 2.43 -5.99
N ILE A 79 -0.45 2.20 -4.67
CA ILE A 79 -0.56 3.24 -3.64
C ILE A 79 0.79 3.40 -2.94
N HIS A 80 1.34 4.62 -3.00
CA HIS A 80 2.65 4.93 -2.43
C HIS A 80 2.64 5.01 -0.89
N GLY A 81 3.83 4.86 -0.30
CA GLY A 81 4.07 5.00 1.13
C GLY A 81 4.36 6.44 1.58
N GLY A 82 5.18 6.56 2.65
CA GLY A 82 5.62 7.84 3.19
C GLY A 82 4.93 8.26 4.48
N TYR A 83 4.51 7.31 5.31
CA TYR A 83 3.83 7.56 6.59
C TYR A 83 2.65 8.52 6.49
N TRP A 84 1.87 8.47 5.40
CA TRP A 84 0.73 9.36 5.13
C TRP A 84 1.08 10.86 5.19
N ARG A 85 2.36 11.24 5.23
CA ARG A 85 2.85 12.63 5.44
C ARG A 85 3.93 13.07 4.44
N SER A 86 4.31 12.21 3.53
CA SER A 86 5.39 12.50 2.55
C SER A 86 5.28 11.64 1.31
N LEU A 87 6.10 11.92 0.31
CA LEU A 87 6.16 11.32 -1.01
C LEU A 87 4.96 11.72 -1.89
N ASP A 88 5.03 11.31 -3.14
CA ASP A 88 4.09 11.71 -4.19
C ASP A 88 3.99 10.60 -5.24
N LYS A 89 2.87 10.53 -5.95
CA LYS A 89 2.69 9.58 -7.06
C LYS A 89 3.79 9.67 -8.11
N SER A 90 4.33 10.87 -8.33
CA SER A 90 5.39 11.12 -9.30
C SER A 90 6.71 10.43 -8.96
N ASP A 91 6.93 10.08 -7.68
CA ASP A 91 8.09 9.31 -7.24
C ASP A 91 7.96 7.81 -7.58
N HIS A 92 6.75 7.34 -7.98
CA HIS A 92 6.42 5.91 -8.05
C HIS A 92 5.97 5.42 -9.45
N SER A 93 6.06 6.25 -10.48
CA SER A 93 5.76 5.82 -11.86
C SER A 93 6.64 4.65 -12.33
N PHE A 94 7.80 4.46 -11.70
CA PHE A 94 8.76 3.39 -12.05
C PHE A 94 8.19 1.97 -11.85
N VAL A 95 7.09 1.81 -11.10
CA VAL A 95 6.42 0.49 -10.94
C VAL A 95 5.60 0.11 -12.17
N ALA A 96 5.18 1.08 -12.98
CA ALA A 96 4.25 0.85 -14.09
C ALA A 96 4.78 -0.11 -15.17
N PRO A 97 6.06 -0.05 -15.60
CA PRO A 97 6.58 -0.96 -16.62
C PRO A 97 6.40 -2.44 -16.30
N THR A 98 6.56 -2.82 -15.03
CA THR A 98 6.40 -4.20 -14.55
C THR A 98 5.04 -4.79 -14.94
N PHE A 99 3.99 -4.01 -14.89
CA PHE A 99 2.62 -4.46 -15.13
C PHE A 99 2.13 -4.13 -16.55
N THR A 100 2.54 -2.99 -17.12
CA THR A 100 2.17 -2.64 -18.50
C THR A 100 2.76 -3.62 -19.52
N GLN A 101 3.96 -4.14 -19.26
CA GLN A 101 4.60 -5.22 -20.04
C GLN A 101 3.82 -6.55 -19.95
N GLN A 102 2.99 -6.73 -18.92
CA GLN A 102 2.08 -7.87 -18.79
C GLN A 102 0.66 -7.58 -19.33
N GLY A 103 0.50 -6.47 -20.02
CA GLY A 103 -0.77 -6.06 -20.62
C GLY A 103 -1.75 -5.39 -19.65
N ALA A 104 -1.32 -5.01 -18.45
CA ALA A 104 -2.19 -4.31 -17.51
C ALA A 104 -2.22 -2.80 -17.74
N CYS A 105 -3.33 -2.18 -17.38
CA CYS A 105 -3.42 -0.74 -17.14
C CYS A 105 -2.96 -0.44 -15.71
N VAL A 106 -2.06 0.52 -15.54
CA VAL A 106 -1.54 0.88 -14.22
C VAL A 106 -2.04 2.27 -13.81
N VAL A 107 -2.54 2.37 -12.60
CA VAL A 107 -3.02 3.61 -11.98
C VAL A 107 -2.17 3.90 -10.75
N VAL A 108 -1.61 5.10 -10.68
CA VAL A 108 -0.80 5.56 -9.55
C VAL A 108 -1.48 6.79 -8.94
N PRO A 109 -2.30 6.62 -7.89
CA PRO A 109 -2.98 7.75 -7.25
C PRO A 109 -2.08 8.52 -6.31
N ASN A 110 -2.39 9.80 -6.17
CA ASN A 110 -1.95 10.65 -5.09
C ASN A 110 -3.06 10.79 -4.04
N TYR A 111 -2.73 11.30 -2.87
CA TYR A 111 -3.67 11.61 -1.80
C TYR A 111 -3.13 12.78 -0.96
N ALA A 112 -4.01 13.46 -0.23
CA ALA A 112 -3.61 14.53 0.69
C ALA A 112 -2.82 13.95 1.86
N LEU A 113 -1.92 14.73 2.44
CA LEU A 113 -0.98 14.29 3.45
C LEU A 113 -1.32 14.85 4.83
N CYS A 114 -1.00 14.10 5.88
CA CYS A 114 -0.97 14.61 7.26
C CYS A 114 0.10 15.70 7.39
N PRO A 115 -0.12 16.71 8.23
CA PRO A 115 -1.25 16.94 9.14
C PRO A 115 -2.41 17.72 8.51
N VAL A 116 -2.39 18.02 7.21
CA VAL A 116 -3.46 18.76 6.53
C VAL A 116 -4.78 18.00 6.56
N VAL A 117 -4.70 16.67 6.44
CA VAL A 117 -5.80 15.73 6.60
C VAL A 117 -5.42 14.65 7.61
N THR A 118 -6.41 13.88 8.08
CA THR A 118 -6.22 12.75 8.97
C THR A 118 -6.11 11.43 8.18
N ILE A 119 -5.54 10.38 8.78
CA ILE A 119 -5.46 9.04 8.16
C ILE A 119 -6.86 8.52 7.73
N PRO A 120 -7.92 8.62 8.55
CA PRO A 120 -9.27 8.26 8.09
C PRO A 120 -9.75 9.03 6.85
N GLN A 121 -9.40 10.32 6.73
CA GLN A 121 -9.72 11.09 5.52
C GLN A 121 -8.94 10.60 4.31
N ILE A 122 -7.67 10.19 4.47
CA ILE A 122 -6.87 9.59 3.40
C ILE A 122 -7.46 8.23 2.97
N VAL A 123 -7.91 7.40 3.91
CA VAL A 123 -8.61 6.15 3.59
C VAL A 123 -9.84 6.44 2.72
N LEU A 124 -10.65 7.44 3.08
CA LEU A 124 -11.82 7.84 2.28
C LEU A 124 -11.45 8.42 0.91
N GLN A 125 -10.32 9.12 0.78
CA GLN A 125 -9.80 9.55 -0.53
C GLN A 125 -9.45 8.34 -1.39
N MET A 126 -8.87 7.27 -0.82
CA MET A 126 -8.58 6.06 -1.58
C MET A 126 -9.88 5.30 -1.96
N VAL A 127 -10.88 5.27 -1.10
CA VAL A 127 -12.22 4.75 -1.48
C VAL A 127 -12.79 5.54 -2.66
N LYS A 128 -12.73 6.88 -2.61
CA LYS A 128 -13.16 7.76 -3.71
C LYS A 128 -12.37 7.50 -5.00
N CYS A 129 -11.05 7.32 -4.88
CA CYS A 129 -10.18 7.00 -6.01
C CYS A 129 -10.60 5.68 -6.68
N LEU A 130 -10.78 4.61 -5.91
CA LEU A 130 -11.16 3.30 -6.46
C LEU A 130 -12.58 3.31 -7.05
N ALA A 131 -13.51 4.06 -6.45
CA ALA A 131 -14.84 4.28 -7.05
C ALA A 131 -14.74 5.03 -8.39
N TRP A 132 -13.86 6.03 -8.49
CA TRP A 132 -13.58 6.71 -9.74
C TRP A 132 -12.97 5.74 -10.78
N VAL A 133 -12.01 4.92 -10.40
CA VAL A 133 -11.41 3.89 -11.26
C VAL A 133 -12.49 2.93 -11.78
N ALA A 134 -13.36 2.43 -10.90
CA ALA A 134 -14.46 1.54 -11.29
C ALA A 134 -15.36 2.14 -12.38
N ARG A 135 -15.65 3.43 -12.28
CA ARG A 135 -16.57 4.14 -13.19
C ARG A 135 -15.93 4.60 -14.49
N ASN A 136 -14.59 4.82 -14.51
CA ASN A 136 -13.94 5.55 -15.60
C ASN A 136 -12.84 4.79 -16.33
N ILE A 137 -12.26 3.75 -15.74
CA ILE A 137 -11.04 3.12 -16.27
C ILE A 137 -11.26 2.45 -17.66
N HIS A 138 -12.51 2.09 -17.97
CA HIS A 138 -12.89 1.58 -19.28
C HIS A 138 -12.54 2.55 -20.41
N ARG A 139 -12.53 3.85 -20.18
CA ARG A 139 -12.12 4.90 -21.12
C ARG A 139 -10.65 4.83 -21.50
N PHE A 140 -9.86 4.09 -20.71
CA PHE A 140 -8.42 3.86 -20.88
C PHE A 140 -8.11 2.42 -21.30
N GLY A 141 -9.13 1.69 -21.78
CA GLY A 141 -8.98 0.33 -22.32
C GLY A 141 -8.89 -0.78 -21.27
N ALA A 142 -9.33 -0.53 -20.02
CA ALA A 142 -9.20 -1.50 -18.96
C ALA A 142 -10.55 -1.88 -18.30
N ASP A 143 -10.59 -3.05 -17.67
CA ASP A 143 -11.76 -3.62 -17.02
C ASP A 143 -11.59 -3.61 -15.50
N ALA A 144 -12.39 -2.79 -14.80
CA ALA A 144 -12.36 -2.68 -13.35
C ALA A 144 -12.75 -3.97 -12.60
N ARG A 145 -13.39 -4.94 -13.27
CA ARG A 145 -13.69 -6.27 -12.68
C ARG A 145 -12.41 -7.10 -12.48
N ARG A 146 -11.31 -6.71 -13.12
CA ARG A 146 -10.00 -7.35 -13.05
C ARG A 146 -8.99 -6.51 -12.27
N LEU A 147 -9.46 -5.86 -11.19
CA LEU A 147 -8.68 -4.95 -10.37
C LEU A 147 -7.82 -5.68 -9.34
N SER A 148 -6.57 -5.26 -9.25
CA SER A 148 -5.66 -5.58 -8.15
C SER A 148 -5.09 -4.29 -7.57
N VAL A 149 -4.89 -4.25 -6.25
CA VAL A 149 -4.28 -3.10 -5.57
C VAL A 149 -2.97 -3.54 -4.93
N ILE A 150 -1.92 -2.78 -5.16
CA ILE A 150 -0.61 -2.99 -4.54
C ILE A 150 -0.26 -1.72 -3.78
N GLY A 151 0.21 -1.85 -2.56
CA GLY A 151 0.63 -0.70 -1.77
C GLY A 151 1.90 -0.96 -1.00
N HIS A 152 2.67 0.09 -0.77
CA HIS A 152 3.90 0.01 0.01
C HIS A 152 3.80 0.82 1.30
N SER A 153 4.21 0.24 2.44
CA SER A 153 4.27 0.95 3.73
C SER A 153 2.88 1.52 4.10
N ALA A 154 2.75 2.84 4.30
CA ALA A 154 1.46 3.51 4.47
C ALA A 154 0.48 3.21 3.32
N GLY A 155 0.96 3.06 2.08
CA GLY A 155 0.15 2.62 0.94
C GLY A 155 -0.31 1.17 1.07
N GLY A 156 0.48 0.30 1.68
CA GLY A 156 0.10 -1.07 2.02
C GLY A 156 -1.02 -1.13 3.05
N HIS A 157 -0.97 -0.25 4.05
CA HIS A 157 -2.09 -0.03 4.97
C HIS A 157 -3.35 0.41 4.22
N LEU A 158 -3.24 1.48 3.39
CA LEU A 158 -4.38 2.00 2.62
C LEU A 158 -4.99 0.95 1.70
N ALA A 159 -4.17 0.17 1.00
CA ALA A 159 -4.61 -0.93 0.15
C ALA A 159 -5.38 -1.99 0.94
N THR A 160 -4.89 -2.34 2.14
CA THR A 160 -5.54 -3.32 3.03
C THR A 160 -6.88 -2.80 3.57
N MET A 161 -6.96 -1.51 3.93
CA MET A 161 -8.22 -0.86 4.34
C MET A 161 -9.30 -0.93 3.25
N LEU A 162 -8.94 -0.87 1.98
CA LEU A 162 -9.90 -0.98 0.87
C LEU A 162 -10.60 -2.34 0.79
N LEU A 163 -10.02 -3.41 1.34
CA LEU A 163 -10.67 -4.72 1.46
C LEU A 163 -11.83 -4.74 2.47
N THR A 164 -11.85 -3.79 3.41
CA THR A 164 -12.89 -3.68 4.45
C THR A 164 -13.99 -2.69 4.10
N CYS A 165 -13.93 -2.07 2.93
CA CYS A 165 -14.89 -1.07 2.49
C CYS A 165 -16.25 -1.72 2.13
N ASP A 166 -17.33 -1.17 2.66
CA ASP A 166 -18.68 -1.46 2.19
C ASP A 166 -19.00 -0.60 0.95
N TRP A 167 -18.63 -1.12 -0.21
CA TRP A 167 -18.74 -0.42 -1.48
C TRP A 167 -20.15 -0.01 -1.86
N PRO A 168 -21.22 -0.85 -1.66
CA PRO A 168 -22.60 -0.45 -1.92
C PRO A 168 -23.07 0.71 -1.06
N THR A 169 -22.60 0.82 0.20
CA THR A 169 -22.89 1.96 1.05
C THR A 169 -22.24 3.24 0.55
N TYR A 170 -21.03 3.14 -0.04
CA TYR A 170 -20.37 4.28 -0.66
C TYR A 170 -21.04 4.69 -1.99
N GLY A 171 -21.47 3.73 -2.81
CA GLY A 171 -22.15 3.97 -4.07
C GLY A 171 -22.92 2.75 -4.56
N GLN A 172 -24.24 2.88 -4.75
CA GLN A 172 -25.12 1.77 -5.14
C GLN A 172 -24.78 1.16 -6.52
N ASP A 173 -24.03 1.87 -7.34
CA ASP A 173 -23.55 1.44 -8.66
C ASP A 173 -22.26 0.62 -8.57
N LEU A 174 -21.64 0.54 -7.40
CA LEU A 174 -20.40 -0.20 -7.20
C LEU A 174 -20.67 -1.66 -6.81
N PRO A 175 -19.87 -2.61 -7.29
CA PRO A 175 -20.01 -4.00 -6.90
C PRO A 175 -19.68 -4.18 -5.42
N PRO A 176 -20.35 -5.11 -4.70
CA PRO A 176 -20.11 -5.33 -3.26
C PRO A 176 -18.65 -5.60 -2.90
N GLN A 177 -17.88 -6.13 -3.83
CA GLN A 177 -16.49 -6.48 -3.66
C GLN A 177 -15.67 -5.88 -4.81
N LEU A 178 -15.62 -4.54 -4.86
CA LEU A 178 -14.83 -3.83 -5.88
C LEU A 178 -13.35 -4.18 -5.78
N VAL A 179 -12.81 -4.20 -4.58
CA VAL A 179 -11.43 -4.61 -4.31
C VAL A 179 -11.42 -6.00 -3.69
N ARG A 180 -10.83 -6.96 -4.39
CA ARG A 180 -10.72 -8.36 -3.95
C ARG A 180 -9.31 -8.86 -3.84
N LYS A 181 -8.36 -8.24 -4.52
CA LYS A 181 -6.96 -8.67 -4.62
C LYS A 181 -6.04 -7.55 -4.20
N VAL A 182 -5.30 -7.77 -3.12
CA VAL A 182 -4.37 -6.80 -2.56
C VAL A 182 -3.02 -7.45 -2.29
N MET A 183 -1.94 -6.74 -2.63
CA MET A 183 -0.59 -7.02 -2.14
C MET A 183 -0.10 -5.83 -1.34
N SER A 184 0.25 -6.08 -0.11
CA SER A 184 0.76 -5.09 0.81
C SER A 184 2.23 -5.36 1.10
N LEU A 185 3.09 -4.45 0.66
CA LEU A 185 4.54 -4.49 0.88
C LEU A 185 4.87 -3.68 2.12
N SER A 186 5.44 -4.31 3.15
CA SER A 186 5.86 -3.65 4.39
C SER A 186 4.76 -2.79 5.02
N GLY A 187 3.51 -3.29 5.01
CA GLY A 187 2.32 -2.56 5.46
C GLY A 187 2.22 -2.47 6.99
N LEU A 188 1.36 -1.56 7.43
CA LEU A 188 1.06 -1.30 8.84
C LEU A 188 -0.41 -1.64 9.11
N TYR A 189 -0.70 -2.54 10.06
CA TYR A 189 -2.05 -3.08 10.20
C TYR A 189 -2.65 -2.91 11.60
N GLU A 190 -1.84 -2.44 12.54
CA GLU A 190 -2.23 -2.04 13.90
C GLU A 190 -1.58 -0.67 14.16
N LEU A 191 -2.41 0.36 14.33
CA LEU A 191 -1.93 1.73 14.34
C LEU A 191 -1.70 2.30 15.75
N GLU A 192 -1.97 1.54 16.81
CA GLU A 192 -1.75 2.03 18.17
C GLU A 192 -0.26 2.25 18.46
N SER A 193 0.61 1.35 18.04
CA SER A 193 2.04 1.53 18.16
C SER A 193 2.57 2.68 17.30
N VAL A 194 1.98 2.90 16.13
CA VAL A 194 2.28 4.06 15.26
C VAL A 194 1.85 5.37 15.94
N ARG A 195 0.66 5.39 16.57
CA ARG A 195 0.14 6.54 17.32
C ARG A 195 1.04 6.91 18.49
N ALA A 196 1.55 5.90 19.19
CA ALA A 196 2.44 6.07 20.33
C ALA A 196 3.89 6.44 19.95
N THR A 197 4.25 6.38 18.66
CA THR A 197 5.62 6.64 18.18
C THR A 197 5.94 8.14 18.19
N PRO A 198 6.90 8.64 19.01
CA PRO A 198 7.10 10.06 19.25
C PRO A 198 7.36 10.89 18.00
N PHE A 199 8.25 10.45 17.08
CA PHE A 199 8.58 11.23 15.89
C PHE A 199 7.43 11.32 14.85
N LEU A 200 6.35 10.58 15.04
CA LEU A 200 5.17 10.59 14.19
C LEU A 200 4.02 11.41 14.77
N THR A 201 3.99 11.60 16.09
CA THR A 201 2.85 12.19 16.83
C THR A 201 2.40 13.53 16.25
N ASP A 202 3.32 14.50 16.13
CA ASP A 202 2.98 15.86 15.66
C ASP A 202 2.47 15.90 14.22
N SER A 203 2.98 15.01 13.39
CA SER A 203 2.64 14.98 11.97
C SER A 203 1.38 14.18 11.68
N LEU A 204 1.16 13.07 12.37
CA LEU A 204 -0.01 12.22 12.11
C LEU A 204 -1.24 12.66 12.90
N ARG A 205 -1.04 13.18 14.11
CA ARG A 205 -2.12 13.59 15.03
C ARG A 205 -3.19 12.52 15.18
N LEU A 206 -2.75 11.26 15.19
CA LEU A 206 -3.63 10.10 15.21
C LEU A 206 -4.26 9.98 16.59
N THR A 207 -5.57 10.04 16.67
CA THR A 207 -6.31 9.79 17.92
C THR A 207 -6.44 8.29 18.19
N GLU A 208 -6.74 7.90 19.44
CA GLU A 208 -7.02 6.51 19.79
C GLU A 208 -8.20 5.95 18.94
N ALA A 209 -9.27 6.72 18.79
CA ALA A 209 -10.41 6.34 17.97
C ALA A 209 -10.02 6.15 16.49
N ASP A 210 -9.11 6.98 15.97
CA ASP A 210 -8.59 6.83 14.61
C ASP A 210 -7.71 5.59 14.48
N ALA A 211 -6.86 5.32 15.47
CA ALA A 211 -6.03 4.12 15.50
C ALA A 211 -6.90 2.85 15.49
N VAL A 212 -7.96 2.82 16.30
CA VAL A 212 -8.90 1.68 16.34
C VAL A 212 -9.58 1.47 14.99
N ARG A 213 -10.21 2.50 14.41
CA ARG A 213 -10.99 2.36 13.17
C ARG A 213 -10.14 2.19 11.90
N CYS A 214 -8.86 2.56 11.95
CA CYS A 214 -7.91 2.42 10.84
C CYS A 214 -6.88 1.31 11.05
N SER A 215 -7.11 0.38 11.97
CA SER A 215 -6.27 -0.81 12.15
C SER A 215 -6.96 -2.03 11.49
N PRO A 216 -6.60 -2.38 10.25
CA PRO A 216 -7.29 -3.49 9.56
C PRO A 216 -7.19 -4.81 10.30
N ALA A 217 -6.13 -5.05 11.09
CA ALA A 217 -6.01 -6.26 11.91
C ALA A 217 -7.11 -6.38 13.00
N TRP A 218 -7.77 -5.28 13.36
CA TRP A 218 -8.88 -5.26 14.34
C TRP A 218 -10.26 -5.23 13.70
N LEU A 219 -10.30 -5.16 12.36
CA LEU A 219 -11.54 -5.18 11.61
C LEU A 219 -11.91 -6.62 11.20
N ARG A 220 -13.18 -6.82 10.92
CA ARG A 220 -13.65 -8.11 10.42
C ARG A 220 -12.97 -8.45 9.09
N ALA A 221 -12.49 -9.69 8.96
CA ALA A 221 -11.95 -10.19 7.72
C ALA A 221 -12.99 -10.09 6.58
N PRO A 222 -12.59 -9.63 5.39
CA PRO A 222 -13.46 -9.60 4.23
C PRO A 222 -13.82 -11.04 3.80
N GLN A 223 -14.90 -11.17 3.02
CA GLN A 223 -15.23 -12.43 2.37
C GLN A 223 -14.74 -12.39 0.92
N ASP A 224 -14.34 -13.55 0.39
CA ASP A 224 -13.91 -13.71 -1.01
C ASP A 224 -12.83 -12.70 -1.48
N ALA A 225 -11.85 -12.45 -0.62
CA ALA A 225 -10.73 -11.57 -0.90
C ALA A 225 -9.39 -12.30 -0.70
N VAL A 226 -8.35 -11.78 -1.32
CA VAL A 226 -6.98 -12.27 -1.20
C VAL A 226 -6.07 -11.10 -0.84
N LEU A 227 -5.35 -11.26 0.26
CA LEU A 227 -4.31 -10.35 0.71
C LEU A 227 -2.96 -11.08 0.74
N TYR A 228 -1.99 -10.59 -0.01
CA TYR A 228 -0.57 -10.98 0.15
C TYR A 228 0.13 -9.94 1.01
N THR A 229 0.77 -10.37 2.09
CA THR A 229 1.63 -9.53 2.91
C THR A 229 3.08 -9.94 2.73
N VAL A 230 3.94 -9.00 2.36
CA VAL A 230 5.37 -9.26 2.13
C VAL A 230 6.18 -8.14 2.76
N ALA A 231 7.21 -8.49 3.53
CA ALA A 231 8.14 -7.53 4.12
C ALA A 231 9.59 -7.93 3.84
N GLY A 232 10.51 -7.00 3.95
CA GLY A 232 11.93 -7.31 3.94
C GLY A 232 12.38 -7.95 5.27
N ALA A 233 13.21 -8.97 5.22
CA ALA A 233 13.73 -9.60 6.43
C ALA A 233 14.79 -8.72 7.17
N ALA A 234 15.30 -7.69 6.52
CA ALA A 234 16.19 -6.69 7.11
C ALA A 234 15.42 -5.44 7.62
N GLU A 235 14.10 -5.47 7.69
CA GLU A 235 13.29 -4.45 8.35
C GLU A 235 13.30 -4.64 9.87
N SER A 236 12.74 -3.66 10.62
CA SER A 236 12.61 -3.80 12.06
C SER A 236 11.69 -4.95 12.46
N ASP A 237 11.85 -5.45 13.69
CA ASP A 237 11.00 -6.50 14.25
C ASP A 237 9.51 -6.14 14.21
N GLU A 238 9.16 -4.86 14.30
CA GLU A 238 7.76 -4.40 14.22
C GLU A 238 7.20 -4.54 12.79
N PHE A 239 7.95 -4.20 11.74
CA PHE A 239 7.49 -4.41 10.37
C PHE A 239 7.36 -5.91 10.04
N VAL A 240 8.29 -6.73 10.52
CA VAL A 240 8.19 -8.20 10.41
C VAL A 240 6.98 -8.72 11.19
N ARG A 241 6.72 -8.21 12.41
CA ARG A 241 5.52 -8.53 13.19
C ARG A 241 4.23 -8.14 12.45
N HIS A 242 4.17 -6.92 11.93
CA HIS A 242 3.02 -6.47 11.14
C HIS A 242 2.75 -7.41 9.96
N ASN A 243 3.81 -7.86 9.27
CA ASN A 243 3.64 -8.76 8.13
C ASN A 243 2.88 -10.04 8.50
N SER A 244 3.22 -10.68 9.62
CA SER A 244 2.54 -11.90 10.08
C SER A 244 1.20 -11.63 10.78
N LEU A 245 0.98 -10.42 11.30
CA LEU A 245 -0.21 -10.05 12.06
C LEU A 245 -1.50 -10.23 11.25
N MET A 246 -1.49 -9.90 9.96
CA MET A 246 -2.69 -10.00 9.13
C MET A 246 -3.12 -11.44 8.91
N GLN A 247 -2.17 -12.37 8.71
CA GLN A 247 -2.51 -13.78 8.60
C GLN A 247 -3.06 -14.35 9.92
N GLN A 248 -2.53 -13.87 11.06
CA GLN A 248 -3.06 -14.23 12.38
C GLN A 248 -4.48 -13.67 12.59
N ALA A 249 -4.75 -12.45 12.14
CA ALA A 249 -6.05 -11.77 12.33
C ALA A 249 -7.13 -12.27 11.36
N TRP A 250 -6.80 -12.44 10.08
CA TRP A 250 -7.79 -12.76 9.03
C TRP A 250 -7.72 -14.20 8.55
N GLY A 251 -6.72 -14.97 9.00
CA GLY A 251 -6.52 -16.37 8.65
C GLY A 251 -5.90 -16.60 7.27
N PRO A 252 -5.35 -17.81 7.04
CA PRO A 252 -4.63 -18.16 5.81
C PRO A 252 -5.54 -18.25 4.57
N GLN A 253 -6.85 -18.31 4.75
CA GLN A 253 -7.82 -18.32 3.65
C GLN A 253 -7.83 -16.95 2.94
N ILE A 254 -7.78 -15.85 3.70
CA ILE A 254 -7.74 -14.48 3.19
C ILE A 254 -6.30 -14.03 2.94
N VAL A 255 -5.36 -14.47 3.78
CA VAL A 255 -3.93 -14.14 3.67
C VAL A 255 -3.11 -15.40 3.35
N PRO A 256 -3.21 -15.92 2.12
CA PRO A 256 -2.50 -17.16 1.75
C PRO A 256 -0.98 -16.97 1.63
N VAL A 257 -0.52 -15.74 1.50
CA VAL A 257 0.90 -15.37 1.43
C VAL A 257 1.21 -14.38 2.54
N SER A 258 2.12 -14.76 3.45
CA SER A 258 2.71 -13.89 4.47
C SER A 258 4.20 -14.24 4.55
N GLU A 259 5.02 -13.51 3.77
CA GLU A 259 6.43 -13.85 3.56
C GLU A 259 7.35 -12.70 3.96
N THR A 260 8.54 -13.03 4.48
CA THR A 260 9.66 -12.08 4.59
C THR A 260 10.73 -12.43 3.56
N GLN A 261 11.31 -11.41 2.93
CA GLN A 261 12.28 -11.58 1.86
C GLN A 261 13.70 -11.30 2.35
N ALA A 262 14.56 -12.31 2.31
CA ALA A 262 15.93 -12.21 2.78
C ALA A 262 16.71 -11.10 2.06
N GLY A 263 17.49 -10.31 2.82
CA GLY A 263 18.35 -9.26 2.30
C GLY A 263 17.63 -7.97 1.86
N LEU A 264 16.30 -7.92 1.90
CA LEU A 264 15.56 -6.71 1.56
C LEU A 264 15.25 -5.88 2.81
N ASN A 265 15.40 -4.56 2.68
CA ASN A 265 14.99 -3.56 3.66
C ASN A 265 13.69 -2.88 3.23
N HIS A 266 13.19 -1.93 4.03
CA HIS A 266 11.94 -1.21 3.80
C HIS A 266 11.85 -0.48 2.45
N PHE A 267 12.96 -0.13 1.82
CA PHE A 267 13.00 0.58 0.54
C PHE A 267 13.36 -0.34 -0.62
N SER A 268 14.36 -1.23 -0.45
CA SER A 268 14.78 -2.15 -1.51
C SER A 268 13.69 -3.17 -1.91
N ILE A 269 12.68 -3.39 -1.06
CA ILE A 269 11.54 -4.23 -1.40
C ILE A 269 10.74 -3.69 -2.61
N LEU A 270 10.70 -2.37 -2.81
CA LEU A 270 10.10 -1.79 -4.02
C LEU A 270 10.95 -2.01 -5.27
N GLU A 271 12.26 -2.03 -5.13
CA GLU A 271 13.16 -2.38 -6.23
C GLU A 271 12.97 -3.86 -6.60
N ALA A 272 12.80 -4.73 -5.60
CA ALA A 272 12.48 -6.13 -5.83
C ALA A 272 11.09 -6.36 -6.46
N LEU A 273 10.15 -5.45 -6.29
CA LEU A 273 8.85 -5.49 -6.97
C LEU A 273 9.01 -5.36 -8.49
N VAL A 274 9.93 -4.51 -8.92
CA VAL A 274 10.12 -4.20 -10.35
C VAL A 274 11.23 -5.03 -11.01
N GLU A 275 12.04 -5.73 -10.24
CA GLU A 275 13.11 -6.58 -10.76
C GLU A 275 12.56 -7.94 -11.20
N PRO A 276 12.61 -8.27 -12.50
CA PRO A 276 12.07 -9.52 -13.01
C PRO A 276 12.73 -10.75 -12.37
N GLY A 277 11.90 -11.71 -11.98
CA GLY A 277 12.36 -12.99 -11.42
C GLY A 277 12.57 -12.99 -9.92
N LEU A 278 12.60 -11.85 -9.23
CA LEU A 278 12.62 -11.82 -7.77
C LEU A 278 11.26 -12.23 -7.19
N ARG A 279 11.26 -12.80 -6.00
CA ARG A 279 10.04 -13.36 -5.37
C ARG A 279 8.93 -12.32 -5.23
N VAL A 280 9.24 -11.10 -4.87
CA VAL A 280 8.27 -9.98 -4.76
C VAL A 280 7.58 -9.72 -6.09
N ASN A 281 8.36 -9.64 -7.18
CA ASN A 281 7.85 -9.48 -8.54
C ASN A 281 6.96 -10.67 -8.95
N GLN A 282 7.42 -11.90 -8.72
CA GLN A 282 6.65 -13.11 -9.04
C GLN A 282 5.29 -13.13 -8.33
N LEU A 283 5.24 -12.79 -7.03
CA LEU A 283 4.00 -12.72 -6.24
C LEU A 283 3.04 -11.65 -6.79
N ALA A 284 3.56 -10.47 -7.15
CA ALA A 284 2.75 -9.41 -7.75
C ALA A 284 2.13 -9.84 -9.09
N LEU A 285 2.93 -10.48 -9.95
CA LEU A 285 2.44 -11.02 -11.24
C LEU A 285 1.49 -12.21 -11.07
N GLN A 286 1.68 -13.03 -10.04
CA GLN A 286 0.75 -14.10 -9.68
C GLN A 286 -0.62 -13.52 -9.26
N LEU A 287 -0.62 -12.49 -8.41
CA LEU A 287 -1.85 -11.83 -7.97
C LEU A 287 -2.62 -11.20 -9.13
N LEU A 288 -1.92 -10.62 -10.10
CA LEU A 288 -2.54 -10.05 -11.31
C LEU A 288 -3.29 -11.11 -12.11
N LYS A 289 -2.79 -12.34 -12.17
CA LYS A 289 -3.35 -13.46 -12.95
C LYS A 289 -4.42 -14.25 -12.21
N ALA A 290 -4.47 -14.18 -10.88
CA ALA A 290 -5.47 -14.83 -10.04
C ALA A 290 -6.85 -14.20 -10.25
#